data_9c59472308db88ec9701380e860f0894
#
_entry.id   9c59472308db88ec9701380e860f0894
#
_cell.length_a   1.000
_cell.length_b   1.000
_cell.length_c   1.000
_cell.angle_alpha   90.00
_cell.angle_beta   90.00
_cell.angle_gamma   90.00
#
_symmetry.space_group_name_H-M   'P 1'
#
loop_
_entity.id
_entity.type
_entity.pdbx_description
1 polymer ?
#
loop_
_entity_poly.entity_id
_entity_poly.type
_entity_poly.pdbx_seq_one_letter_code
_entity_poly.pdbx_strand_id
1 'polypeptide(L)'
;KVENRATGIVMNVKTGEIVAMAVKGDYDPNNPFVIADEEERARIAELPEEEQQEATSAALQAQWRNKAVSDTYYPGSVFKMVTLSMALEENVATEETTFTCTGSYVPVQGERAINCHNTSGHGTQTLVQGTMNSCNPFFIYLGQLLGTETFFDYFEAFGFTQKTGIDLPGESQSIYHDRDMSLMDLAVESFGQ
;
A
#
# COMPACT_ATOMS: atom_id res chain seq x y z
N LYS A 1 8.11 3.96 -17.18
CA LYS A 1 9.09 4.92 -16.65
C LYS A 1 8.79 5.10 -15.17
N VAL A 2 9.69 4.68 -14.30
CA VAL A 2 9.58 4.93 -12.85
C VAL A 2 10.11 6.33 -12.63
N GLU A 3 9.22 7.29 -12.38
CA GLU A 3 9.62 8.69 -12.41
C GLU A 3 10.39 9.08 -11.14
N ASN A 4 9.88 8.88 -9.95
CA ASN A 4 10.50 9.49 -8.77
C ASN A 4 10.75 8.57 -7.58
N ARG A 5 10.18 7.36 -7.53
CA ARG A 5 10.30 6.47 -6.36
C ARG A 5 10.34 5.02 -6.79
N ALA A 6 11.36 4.30 -6.38
CA ALA A 6 11.42 2.86 -6.45
C ALA A 6 12.21 2.35 -5.24
N THR A 7 11.72 1.30 -4.64
CA THR A 7 12.38 0.63 -3.53
C THR A 7 12.41 -0.86 -3.80
N GLY A 8 13.54 -1.50 -3.56
CA GLY A 8 13.71 -2.94 -3.57
C GLY A 8 14.18 -3.43 -2.22
N ILE A 9 13.50 -4.42 -1.67
CA ILE A 9 13.86 -5.05 -0.40
C ILE A 9 13.94 -6.55 -0.63
N VAL A 10 15.03 -7.18 -0.17
CA VAL A 10 15.20 -8.63 -0.14
C VAL A 10 15.22 -9.06 1.32
N MET A 11 14.26 -9.91 1.68
CA MET A 11 14.09 -10.38 3.05
C MET A 11 14.17 -11.91 3.10
N ASN A 12 14.83 -12.44 4.12
CA ASN A 12 14.75 -13.84 4.46
C ASN A 12 13.43 -14.11 5.18
N VAL A 13 12.48 -14.75 4.52
CA VAL A 13 11.13 -14.99 5.04
C VAL A 13 11.08 -15.90 6.28
N LYS A 14 12.15 -16.63 6.57
CA LYS A 14 12.22 -17.50 7.76
C LYS A 14 12.71 -16.77 9.01
N THR A 15 13.53 -15.75 8.83
CA THR A 15 14.17 -15.04 9.96
C THR A 15 13.72 -13.60 10.09
N GLY A 16 13.10 -13.02 9.04
CA GLY A 16 12.78 -11.59 8.96
C GLY A 16 14.00 -10.71 8.65
N GLU A 17 15.17 -11.30 8.44
CA GLU A 17 16.40 -10.57 8.15
C GLU A 17 16.33 -9.85 6.80
N ILE A 18 16.64 -8.55 6.79
CA ILE A 18 16.77 -7.77 5.56
C ILE A 18 18.16 -8.03 4.97
N VAL A 19 18.21 -8.77 3.86
CA VAL A 19 19.44 -9.14 3.17
C VAL A 19 19.95 -7.99 2.31
N ALA A 20 19.04 -7.23 1.69
CA ALA A 20 19.36 -6.08 0.87
C ALA A 20 18.20 -5.08 0.86
N MET A 21 18.53 -3.80 0.79
CA MET A 21 17.60 -2.71 0.60
C MET A 21 18.19 -1.68 -0.35
N ALA A 22 17.45 -1.27 -1.37
CA ALA A 22 17.87 -0.26 -2.33
C ALA A 22 16.72 0.71 -2.60
N VAL A 23 17.04 1.97 -2.74
CA VAL A 23 16.08 3.05 -3.01
C VAL A 23 16.57 3.83 -4.23
N LYS A 24 15.68 4.09 -5.20
CA LYS A 24 16.00 5.00 -6.30
C LYS A 24 16.02 6.45 -5.80
N GLY A 25 17.00 7.22 -6.29
CA GLY A 25 17.24 8.58 -5.84
C GLY A 25 18.10 8.59 -4.58
N ASP A 26 19.16 7.76 -4.57
CA ASP A 26 20.24 7.76 -3.63
C ASP A 26 21.19 8.97 -3.85
N TYR A 27 22.15 9.12 -2.99
CA TYR A 27 23.16 10.16 -3.05
C TYR A 27 24.53 9.61 -2.63
N ASP A 28 25.59 10.34 -2.97
CA ASP A 28 26.94 10.02 -2.50
C ASP A 28 27.11 10.41 -1.03
N PRO A 29 27.26 9.45 -0.09
CA PRO A 29 27.42 9.75 1.34
C PRO A 29 28.75 10.46 1.67
N ASN A 30 29.72 10.48 0.76
CA ASN A 30 30.94 11.28 0.92
C ASN A 30 30.70 12.76 0.61
N ASN A 31 29.64 13.08 -0.11
CA ASN A 31 29.22 14.44 -0.49
C ASN A 31 27.75 14.69 -0.13
N PRO A 32 27.34 14.53 1.14
CA PRO A 32 25.92 14.46 1.53
C PRO A 32 25.16 15.78 1.31
N PHE A 33 25.86 16.89 1.22
CA PHE A 33 25.28 18.23 1.03
C PHE A 33 25.20 18.65 -0.45
N VAL A 34 25.52 17.76 -1.37
CA VAL A 34 25.30 17.96 -2.80
C VAL A 34 23.99 17.30 -3.19
N ILE A 35 23.06 18.08 -3.73
CA ILE A 35 21.82 17.53 -4.26
C ILE A 35 22.17 16.67 -5.47
N ALA A 36 21.88 15.36 -5.40
CA ALA A 36 22.23 14.40 -6.44
C ALA A 36 21.35 14.55 -7.70
N ASP A 37 20.10 14.98 -7.53
CA ASP A 37 19.15 15.20 -8.62
C ASP A 37 19.51 16.49 -9.38
N GLU A 38 19.93 16.33 -10.65
CA GLU A 38 20.35 17.45 -11.50
C GLU A 38 19.18 18.36 -11.90
N GLU A 39 17.98 17.80 -12.11
CA GLU A 39 16.78 18.56 -12.45
C GLU A 39 16.36 19.43 -11.27
N GLU A 40 16.43 18.88 -10.07
CA GLU A 40 16.12 19.63 -8.84
C GLU A 40 17.16 20.71 -8.55
N ARG A 41 18.44 20.45 -8.77
CA ARG A 41 19.49 21.49 -8.67
C ARG A 41 19.23 22.63 -9.64
N ALA A 42 18.90 22.32 -10.91
CA ALA A 42 18.60 23.33 -11.91
C ALA A 42 17.37 24.14 -11.54
N ARG A 43 16.29 23.47 -11.07
CA ARG A 43 15.07 24.14 -10.61
C ARG A 43 15.35 25.12 -9.46
N ILE A 44 16.16 24.73 -8.48
CA ILE A 44 16.50 25.57 -7.34
C ILE A 44 17.33 26.78 -7.79
N ALA A 45 18.26 26.59 -8.73
CA ALA A 45 19.07 27.69 -9.25
C ALA A 45 18.28 28.77 -10.01
N GLU A 46 17.08 28.43 -10.50
CA GLU A 46 16.17 29.37 -11.18
C GLU A 46 15.26 30.14 -10.21
N LEU A 47 15.19 29.75 -8.93
CA LEU A 47 14.40 30.45 -7.92
C LEU A 47 15.02 31.81 -7.53
N PRO A 48 14.22 32.76 -7.02
CA PRO A 48 14.73 33.96 -6.37
C PRO A 48 15.74 33.61 -5.25
N GLU A 49 16.77 34.43 -5.10
CA GLU A 49 17.89 34.17 -4.18
C GLU A 49 17.39 33.92 -2.73
N GLU A 50 16.36 34.65 -2.31
CA GLU A 50 15.72 34.51 -0.99
C GLU A 50 15.05 33.15 -0.76
N GLU A 51 14.65 32.43 -1.83
CA GLU A 51 13.97 31.14 -1.76
C GLU A 51 14.96 29.95 -1.89
N GLN A 52 16.14 30.17 -2.47
CA GLN A 52 17.09 29.08 -2.78
C GLN A 52 17.57 28.34 -1.55
N GLN A 53 17.79 29.04 -0.43
CA GLN A 53 18.29 28.41 0.80
C GLN A 53 17.27 27.44 1.38
N GLU A 54 16.00 27.83 1.45
CA GLU A 54 14.91 26.98 1.95
C GLU A 54 14.69 25.77 1.03
N ALA A 55 14.62 26.01 -0.28
CA ALA A 55 14.48 24.97 -1.28
C ALA A 55 15.64 23.96 -1.25
N THR A 56 16.88 24.42 -1.10
CA THR A 56 18.07 23.57 -0.96
C THR A 56 17.96 22.70 0.31
N SER A 57 17.59 23.29 1.43
CA SER A 57 17.42 22.56 2.70
C SER A 57 16.34 21.48 2.57
N ALA A 58 15.22 21.80 1.97
CA ALA A 58 14.12 20.85 1.74
C ALA A 58 14.56 19.70 0.81
N ALA A 59 15.27 19.99 -0.27
CA ALA A 59 15.77 18.99 -1.20
C ALA A 59 16.79 18.05 -0.54
N LEU A 60 17.69 18.56 0.28
CA LEU A 60 18.66 17.75 1.03
C LEU A 60 17.96 16.85 2.06
N GLN A 61 16.98 17.37 2.81
CA GLN A 61 16.20 16.56 3.74
C GLN A 61 15.43 15.44 3.03
N ALA A 62 14.85 15.72 1.87
CA ALA A 62 14.17 14.72 1.05
C ALA A 62 15.14 13.66 0.51
N GLN A 63 16.36 14.06 0.13
CA GLN A 63 17.42 13.18 -0.36
C GLN A 63 17.91 12.20 0.71
N TRP A 64 18.12 12.70 1.94
CA TRP A 64 18.66 11.89 3.04
C TRP A 64 17.65 10.90 3.61
N ARG A 65 16.37 11.08 3.31
CA ARG A 65 15.30 10.23 3.83
C ARG A 65 15.32 8.86 3.18
N ASN A 66 15.40 7.79 3.98
CA ASN A 66 15.24 6.43 3.48
C ASN A 66 13.77 6.15 3.18
N LYS A 67 13.40 6.28 1.91
CA LYS A 67 12.02 6.10 1.44
C LYS A 67 11.45 4.71 1.71
N ALA A 68 12.31 3.69 1.84
CA ALA A 68 11.89 2.32 2.13
C ALA A 68 11.26 2.16 3.52
N VAL A 69 11.64 3.01 4.48
CA VAL A 69 11.14 2.98 5.87
C VAL A 69 10.31 4.20 6.24
N SER A 70 10.52 5.33 5.53
CA SER A 70 9.92 6.61 5.90
C SER A 70 8.72 7.01 5.05
N ASP A 71 8.49 6.38 3.90
CA ASP A 71 7.37 6.68 3.03
C ASP A 71 6.26 5.66 3.19
N THR A 72 5.04 6.15 3.28
CA THR A 72 3.82 5.33 3.23
C THR A 72 3.22 5.35 1.84
N TYR A 73 2.53 4.28 1.45
CA TYR A 73 1.82 4.15 0.18
C TYR A 73 0.66 3.17 0.32
N TYR A 74 -0.31 3.29 -0.56
CA TYR A 74 -1.38 2.30 -0.63
C TYR A 74 -0.84 0.98 -1.20
N PRO A 75 -0.98 -0.15 -0.50
CA PRO A 75 -0.45 -1.43 -0.96
C PRO A 75 -1.15 -1.92 -2.23
N GLY A 76 -2.40 -1.49 -2.45
CA GLY A 76 -3.18 -1.91 -3.59
C GLY A 76 -3.43 -3.42 -3.60
N SER A 77 -3.53 -3.99 -4.79
CA SER A 77 -3.93 -5.39 -4.97
C SER A 77 -3.03 -6.44 -4.32
N VAL A 78 -1.83 -6.10 -3.87
CA VAL A 78 -1.00 -7.06 -3.11
C VAL A 78 -1.61 -7.34 -1.72
N PHE A 79 -2.33 -6.39 -1.16
CA PHE A 79 -3.04 -6.55 0.12
C PHE A 79 -4.16 -7.61 0.04
N LYS A 80 -4.69 -7.88 -1.15
CA LYS A 80 -5.71 -8.91 -1.36
C LYS A 80 -5.29 -10.31 -0.88
N MET A 81 -3.99 -10.59 -0.82
CA MET A 81 -3.49 -11.84 -0.26
C MET A 81 -3.77 -11.93 1.23
N VAL A 82 -3.72 -10.81 1.93
CA VAL A 82 -4.06 -10.72 3.35
C VAL A 82 -5.56 -10.97 3.55
N THR A 83 -6.42 -10.25 2.83
CA THR A 83 -7.89 -10.46 2.86
C THR A 83 -8.28 -11.88 2.49
N LEU A 84 -7.61 -12.48 1.48
CA LEU A 84 -7.83 -13.87 1.10
C LEU A 84 -7.48 -14.83 2.24
N SER A 85 -6.34 -14.60 2.89
CA SER A 85 -5.89 -15.44 4.01
C SER A 85 -6.87 -15.39 5.18
N MET A 86 -7.36 -14.20 5.54
CA MET A 86 -8.39 -14.01 6.55
C MET A 86 -9.67 -14.80 6.20
N ALA A 87 -10.16 -14.66 4.97
CA ALA A 87 -11.42 -15.29 4.54
C ALA A 87 -11.34 -16.82 4.52
N LEU A 88 -10.19 -17.38 4.17
CA LEU A 88 -9.94 -18.83 4.18
C LEU A 88 -9.78 -19.35 5.61
N GLU A 89 -9.05 -18.66 6.47
CA GLU A 89 -8.81 -19.07 7.86
C GLU A 89 -10.11 -19.07 8.67
N GLU A 90 -10.94 -18.04 8.49
CA GLU A 90 -12.28 -17.96 9.12
C GLU A 90 -13.33 -18.87 8.48
N ASN A 91 -12.98 -19.57 7.40
CA ASN A 91 -13.90 -20.42 6.67
C ASN A 91 -15.16 -19.68 6.16
N VAL A 92 -15.10 -18.34 6.00
CA VAL A 92 -16.17 -17.55 5.40
C VAL A 92 -16.18 -17.65 3.88
N ALA A 93 -15.09 -18.14 3.30
CA ALA A 93 -14.97 -18.49 1.89
C ALA A 93 -14.14 -19.78 1.71
N THR A 94 -14.40 -20.48 0.61
CA THR A 94 -13.66 -21.65 0.15
C THR A 94 -13.27 -21.46 -1.31
N GLU A 95 -12.45 -22.33 -1.87
CA GLU A 95 -12.11 -22.30 -3.31
C GLU A 95 -13.34 -22.34 -4.22
N GLU A 96 -14.44 -22.96 -3.75
CA GLU A 96 -15.72 -23.10 -4.43
C GLU A 96 -16.63 -21.86 -4.30
N THR A 97 -16.28 -20.92 -3.40
CA THR A 97 -17.05 -19.68 -3.21
C THR A 97 -17.10 -18.89 -4.51
N THR A 98 -18.29 -18.52 -4.96
CA THR A 98 -18.50 -17.78 -6.21
C THR A 98 -19.02 -16.37 -5.97
N PHE A 99 -18.66 -15.46 -6.86
CA PHE A 99 -19.16 -14.09 -6.92
C PHE A 99 -19.34 -13.64 -8.36
N THR A 100 -20.40 -12.88 -8.64
CA THR A 100 -20.67 -12.31 -9.97
C THR A 100 -20.25 -10.86 -10.02
N CYS A 101 -19.18 -10.58 -10.75
CA CYS A 101 -18.68 -9.22 -10.99
C CYS A 101 -19.31 -8.64 -12.25
N THR A 102 -20.08 -7.57 -12.10
CA THR A 102 -20.73 -6.83 -13.19
C THR A 102 -19.97 -5.57 -13.60
N GLY A 103 -18.72 -5.41 -13.15
CA GLY A 103 -17.86 -4.24 -13.44
C GLY A 103 -17.85 -3.19 -12.34
N SER A 104 -18.80 -3.22 -11.43
CA SER A 104 -18.84 -2.38 -10.22
C SER A 104 -19.59 -3.11 -9.10
N TYR A 105 -19.48 -2.57 -7.89
CA TYR A 105 -20.17 -3.08 -6.71
C TYR A 105 -20.53 -1.93 -5.77
N VAL A 106 -21.73 -1.96 -5.20
CA VAL A 106 -22.19 -1.01 -4.19
C VAL A 106 -22.10 -1.69 -2.83
N PRO A 107 -21.07 -1.42 -2.03
CA PRO A 107 -20.86 -2.14 -0.77
C PRO A 107 -21.89 -1.77 0.31
N VAL A 108 -22.38 -0.55 0.27
CA VAL A 108 -23.39 -0.04 1.21
C VAL A 108 -24.51 0.62 0.43
N GLN A 109 -25.74 0.24 0.72
CA GLN A 109 -26.92 0.80 0.02
C GLN A 109 -26.98 2.32 0.20
N GLY A 110 -27.08 3.05 -0.91
CA GLY A 110 -27.11 4.52 -0.93
C GLY A 110 -25.76 5.17 -1.09
N GLU A 111 -24.67 4.41 -1.00
CA GLU A 111 -23.31 4.89 -1.22
C GLU A 111 -22.87 4.71 -2.68
N ARG A 112 -21.72 5.31 -3.01
CA ARG A 112 -21.14 5.21 -4.36
C ARG A 112 -20.70 3.79 -4.70
N ALA A 113 -20.86 3.42 -5.95
CA ALA A 113 -20.29 2.19 -6.46
C ALA A 113 -18.75 2.27 -6.54
N ILE A 114 -18.10 1.15 -6.23
CA ILE A 114 -16.65 0.97 -6.43
C ILE A 114 -16.46 0.15 -7.71
N ASN A 115 -15.64 0.67 -8.62
CA ASN A 115 -15.43 0.04 -9.92
C ASN A 115 -14.37 -1.07 -9.85
N CYS A 116 -14.61 -2.12 -10.62
CA CYS A 116 -13.56 -3.05 -10.98
C CYS A 116 -12.65 -2.42 -12.04
N HIS A 117 -11.38 -2.85 -12.11
CA HIS A 117 -10.51 -2.45 -13.21
C HIS A 117 -11.05 -2.93 -14.57
N ASN A 118 -11.74 -4.08 -14.59
CA ASN A 118 -12.56 -4.49 -15.73
C ASN A 118 -13.99 -3.97 -15.55
N THR A 119 -14.28 -2.82 -16.16
CA THR A 119 -15.60 -2.17 -16.07
C THR A 119 -16.72 -2.93 -16.77
N SER A 120 -16.39 -3.86 -17.67
CA SER A 120 -17.37 -4.79 -18.28
C SER A 120 -17.75 -5.96 -17.36
N GLY A 121 -17.03 -6.11 -16.24
CA GLY A 121 -17.21 -7.21 -15.31
C GLY A 121 -16.46 -8.47 -15.72
N HIS A 122 -16.26 -9.35 -14.74
CA HIS A 122 -15.64 -10.66 -14.96
C HIS A 122 -16.68 -11.80 -15.08
N GLY A 123 -17.98 -11.48 -14.90
CA GLY A 123 -19.01 -12.49 -14.78
C GLY A 123 -18.93 -13.27 -13.47
N THR A 124 -19.52 -14.45 -13.44
CA THR A 124 -19.45 -15.35 -12.29
C THR A 124 -18.11 -16.07 -12.28
N GLN A 125 -17.42 -15.98 -11.16
CA GLN A 125 -16.06 -16.52 -10.97
C GLN A 125 -15.92 -17.15 -9.59
N THR A 126 -15.12 -18.20 -9.49
CA THR A 126 -14.74 -18.82 -8.22
C THR A 126 -13.75 -17.94 -7.48
N LEU A 127 -13.48 -18.26 -6.20
CA LEU A 127 -12.46 -17.56 -5.39
C LEU A 127 -11.09 -17.56 -6.09
N VAL A 128 -10.69 -18.70 -6.65
CA VAL A 128 -9.42 -18.81 -7.40
C VAL A 128 -9.43 -17.88 -8.61
N GLN A 129 -10.49 -17.89 -9.41
CA GLN A 129 -10.61 -17.02 -10.60
C GLN A 129 -10.67 -15.54 -10.21
N GLY A 130 -11.39 -15.18 -9.13
CA GLY A 130 -11.47 -13.82 -8.62
C GLY A 130 -10.13 -13.28 -8.14
N THR A 131 -9.31 -14.15 -7.55
CA THR A 131 -7.93 -13.84 -7.15
C THR A 131 -7.02 -13.66 -8.37
N MET A 132 -7.04 -14.59 -9.32
CA MET A 132 -6.28 -14.49 -10.57
C MET A 132 -6.62 -13.21 -11.35
N ASN A 133 -7.91 -12.85 -11.39
CA ASN A 133 -8.41 -11.65 -12.06
C ASN A 133 -8.21 -10.38 -11.22
N SER A 134 -7.71 -10.48 -10.00
CA SER A 134 -7.58 -9.33 -9.08
C SER A 134 -8.87 -8.49 -8.98
N CYS A 135 -10.02 -9.16 -8.86
CA CYS A 135 -11.34 -8.55 -8.95
C CYS A 135 -11.68 -7.74 -7.68
N ASN A 136 -11.68 -6.39 -7.74
CA ASN A 136 -11.99 -5.55 -6.59
C ASN A 136 -13.36 -5.87 -5.96
N PRO A 137 -14.49 -5.95 -6.72
CA PRO A 137 -15.79 -6.32 -6.15
C PRO A 137 -15.79 -7.64 -5.37
N PHE A 138 -15.04 -8.64 -5.83
CA PHE A 138 -14.96 -9.90 -5.11
C PHE A 138 -14.26 -9.74 -3.76
N PHE A 139 -13.16 -8.98 -3.71
CA PHE A 139 -12.45 -8.75 -2.44
C PHE A 139 -13.24 -7.86 -1.47
N ILE A 140 -14.03 -6.92 -1.97
CA ILE A 140 -15.00 -6.18 -1.14
C ILE A 140 -16.03 -7.14 -0.52
N TYR A 141 -16.56 -8.07 -1.32
CA TYR A 141 -17.49 -9.09 -0.83
C TYR A 141 -16.84 -9.98 0.25
N LEU A 142 -15.57 -10.40 0.08
CA LEU A 142 -14.86 -11.16 1.11
C LEU A 142 -14.69 -10.35 2.41
N GLY A 143 -14.32 -9.08 2.31
CA GLY A 143 -14.24 -8.19 3.47
C GLY A 143 -15.58 -8.05 4.20
N GLN A 144 -16.69 -7.97 3.46
CA GLN A 144 -18.03 -7.95 4.06
C GLN A 144 -18.41 -9.24 4.76
N LEU A 145 -17.97 -10.40 4.25
CA LEU A 145 -18.18 -11.69 4.91
C LEU A 145 -17.40 -11.78 6.23
N LEU A 146 -16.20 -11.17 6.29
CA LEU A 146 -15.39 -11.10 7.51
C LEU A 146 -16.00 -10.14 8.53
N GLY A 147 -16.48 -9.00 8.08
CA GLY A 147 -16.90 -7.90 8.95
C GLY A 147 -15.73 -7.12 9.54
N THR A 148 -16.01 -5.93 10.10
CA THR A 148 -15.00 -4.98 10.57
C THR A 148 -14.14 -5.54 11.71
N GLU A 149 -14.77 -6.16 12.71
CA GLU A 149 -14.08 -6.71 13.89
C GLU A 149 -13.07 -7.78 13.51
N THR A 150 -13.48 -8.81 12.78
CA THR A 150 -12.61 -9.91 12.37
C THR A 150 -11.51 -9.41 11.44
N PHE A 151 -11.84 -8.53 10.49
CA PHE A 151 -10.86 -7.93 9.59
C PHE A 151 -9.78 -7.19 10.36
N PHE A 152 -10.16 -6.38 11.35
CA PHE A 152 -9.21 -5.61 12.14
C PHE A 152 -8.36 -6.50 13.06
N ASP A 153 -8.93 -7.56 13.66
CA ASP A 153 -8.17 -8.52 14.47
C ASP A 153 -7.03 -9.15 13.65
N TYR A 154 -7.28 -9.53 12.42
CA TYR A 154 -6.22 -10.03 11.52
C TYR A 154 -5.25 -8.94 11.09
N PHE A 155 -5.74 -7.72 10.83
CA PHE A 155 -4.89 -6.58 10.48
C PHE A 155 -3.85 -6.31 11.58
N GLU A 156 -4.27 -6.37 12.86
CA GLU A 156 -3.36 -6.32 14.01
C GLU A 156 -2.44 -7.55 14.07
N ALA A 157 -2.98 -8.76 13.88
CA ALA A 157 -2.20 -10.00 13.96
C ALA A 157 -1.11 -10.07 12.88
N PHE A 158 -1.35 -9.51 11.68
CA PHE A 158 -0.34 -9.35 10.64
C PHE A 158 0.69 -8.24 10.95
N GLY A 159 0.50 -7.45 12.02
CA GLY A 159 1.43 -6.43 12.47
C GLY A 159 1.30 -5.08 11.76
N PHE A 160 0.22 -4.83 11.00
CA PHE A 160 0.05 -3.57 10.25
C PHE A 160 -0.19 -2.35 11.15
N THR A 161 -0.58 -2.54 12.40
CA THR A 161 -0.79 -1.47 13.38
C THR A 161 0.48 -1.04 14.10
N GLN A 162 1.58 -1.75 13.92
CA GLN A 162 2.82 -1.57 14.68
C GLN A 162 4.00 -1.26 13.75
N LYS A 163 5.01 -0.60 14.31
CA LYS A 163 6.31 -0.49 13.64
C LYS A 163 7.01 -1.84 13.62
N THR A 164 7.78 -2.08 12.55
CA THR A 164 8.54 -3.33 12.39
C THR A 164 9.68 -3.45 13.38
N GLY A 165 10.15 -2.32 13.93
CA GLY A 165 11.33 -2.27 14.80
C GLY A 165 12.65 -2.39 14.03
N ILE A 166 12.64 -2.13 12.72
CA ILE A 166 13.87 -2.06 11.93
C ILE A 166 14.85 -1.07 12.56
N ASP A 167 16.13 -1.42 12.65
CA ASP A 167 17.20 -0.62 13.27
C ASP A 167 17.66 0.57 12.41
N LEU A 168 16.78 1.09 11.57
CA LEU A 168 16.99 2.26 10.74
C LEU A 168 16.17 3.45 11.26
N PRO A 169 16.72 4.67 11.23
CA PRO A 169 15.99 5.85 11.68
C PRO A 169 14.85 6.22 10.72
N GLY A 170 13.79 6.83 11.27
CA GLY A 170 12.73 7.44 10.48
C GLY A 170 11.65 6.48 10.01
N GLU A 171 11.48 5.31 10.63
CA GLU A 171 10.37 4.42 10.33
C GLU A 171 9.03 5.12 10.58
N SER A 172 8.23 5.23 9.53
CA SER A 172 6.89 5.83 9.59
C SER A 172 5.89 4.89 10.27
N GLN A 173 4.90 5.48 10.94
CA GLN A 173 3.72 4.76 11.38
C GLN A 173 2.82 4.50 10.18
N SER A 174 2.19 3.32 10.13
CA SER A 174 1.12 3.02 9.18
C SER A 174 -0.06 3.98 9.36
N ILE A 175 -0.73 4.30 8.26
CA ILE A 175 -1.99 5.05 8.24
C ILE A 175 -3.08 4.05 7.88
N TYR A 176 -4.05 3.84 8.75
CA TYR A 176 -5.12 2.86 8.59
C TYR A 176 -6.38 3.36 9.31
N HIS A 177 -7.53 2.81 8.97
CA HIS A 177 -8.75 3.01 9.72
C HIS A 177 -8.76 2.10 10.95
N ASP A 178 -9.25 2.63 12.07
CA ASP A 178 -9.31 1.90 13.33
C ASP A 178 -10.45 0.86 13.31
N ARG A 179 -10.57 0.09 14.38
CA ARG A 179 -11.57 -0.97 14.60
C ARG A 179 -13.03 -0.52 14.36
N ASP A 180 -13.33 0.75 14.61
CA ASP A 180 -14.64 1.36 14.40
C ASP A 180 -14.87 1.87 12.95
N MET A 181 -14.04 1.41 12.01
CA MET A 181 -14.14 1.76 10.59
C MET A 181 -15.56 1.56 10.05
N SER A 182 -15.96 2.41 9.11
CA SER A 182 -17.22 2.24 8.41
C SER A 182 -17.20 1.04 7.44
N LEU A 183 -18.38 0.58 7.03
CA LEU A 183 -18.45 -0.47 6.00
C LEU A 183 -17.87 -0.03 4.64
N MET A 184 -17.81 1.27 4.38
CA MET A 184 -17.14 1.80 3.18
C MET A 184 -15.63 1.74 3.32
N ASP A 185 -15.08 2.04 4.51
CA ASP A 185 -13.66 1.92 4.79
C ASP A 185 -13.21 0.46 4.68
N LEU A 186 -13.95 -0.46 5.30
CA LEU A 186 -13.74 -1.91 5.16
C LEU A 186 -13.73 -2.33 3.68
N ALA A 187 -14.67 -1.81 2.88
CA ALA A 187 -14.77 -2.14 1.47
C ALA A 187 -13.50 -1.73 0.69
N VAL A 188 -12.94 -0.54 0.96
CA VAL A 188 -11.74 -0.07 0.25
C VAL A 188 -10.48 -0.72 0.79
N GLU A 189 -10.37 -0.93 2.09
CA GLU A 189 -9.24 -1.64 2.70
C GLU A 189 -9.14 -3.10 2.25
N SER A 190 -10.28 -3.78 2.02
CA SER A 190 -10.30 -5.17 1.57
C SER A 190 -9.52 -5.44 0.27
N PHE A 191 -9.26 -4.42 -0.54
CA PHE A 191 -8.42 -4.52 -1.73
C PHE A 191 -7.22 -3.57 -1.73
N GLY A 192 -6.88 -2.98 -0.56
CA GLY A 192 -5.65 -2.25 -0.31
C GLY A 192 -5.68 -0.75 -0.68
N GLN A 193 -6.82 -0.11 -0.53
CA GLN A 193 -7.00 1.33 -0.82
C GLN A 193 -7.39 2.12 0.45
#